data_a929f2e36962e73a64138870f8816ac5
#
_entry.id   a929f2e36962e73a64138870f8816ac5
#
_cell.length_a   1.000
_cell.length_b   1.000
_cell.length_c   1.000
_cell.angle_alpha   90.00
_cell.angle_beta   90.00
_cell.angle_gamma   90.00
#
_symmetry.space_group_name_H-M   'P 1'
#
loop_
_entity.id
_entity.type
_entity.pdbx_description
1 polymer ?
#
loop_
_entity_poly.entity_id
_entity_poly.type
_entity_poly.pdbx_seq_one_letter_code
_entity_poly.pdbx_strand_id
1 'polypeptide(L)'
;MSIDKKIQNYQHFFSDQVREAEMEQKSIIKAPMNLLFRKEEIIVGYVDHVNDNLGHVVLKFPKDKAPRLKVQKSVMVIKKDAKAELGPNVTLWTCSFLEFCKNTQYHSNTSDLLPLYYTKKGDSSYDYVGCTGLSTSLYDLFKKSTESGKSLSVIVFAPFPPVDYFNNLVNFLEIFHDLPEQMIEPKIDYEDWQPEELQYDPNNETAIPERIFQTLEEDNCCILQGPPGTGKSYTIAHIIAKYLTSNKTVCVTTMANKGLIELVQQPPLLPFLRNEKIFKSNLSADERRMVPGLKPIKKGFVVPNGELFCSTNYVLSQAYNSDCHSKEELPSYDLVIIEEASQAFLASILAFKNLGRKCLIVGDPMQLPPIISNPTKALYNAWNANTQIEGLKTYALGTDVKSYRITTTFRLTKASA
;
A
#
# COMPACT_ATOMS: atom_id res chain seq x y z
N MET A 1 -9.58 -27.69 -16.85
CA MET A 1 -10.52 -27.21 -15.79
C MET A 1 -11.41 -26.16 -16.43
N SER A 2 -12.71 -26.08 -16.06
CA SER A 2 -13.55 -24.98 -16.55
C SER A 2 -13.11 -23.65 -15.94
N ILE A 3 -13.38 -22.54 -16.64
CA ILE A 3 -13.08 -21.17 -16.18
C ILE A 3 -13.71 -20.91 -14.82
N ASP A 4 -14.96 -21.29 -14.62
CA ASP A 4 -15.70 -21.10 -13.36
C ASP A 4 -15.01 -21.80 -12.18
N LYS A 5 -14.53 -23.01 -12.37
CA LYS A 5 -13.85 -23.75 -11.31
C LYS A 5 -12.52 -23.13 -10.91
N LYS A 6 -11.80 -22.53 -11.86
CA LYS A 6 -10.55 -21.83 -11.59
C LYS A 6 -10.80 -20.53 -10.82
N ILE A 7 -11.81 -19.76 -11.23
CA ILE A 7 -12.23 -18.53 -10.53
C ILE A 7 -12.67 -18.85 -9.11
N GLN A 8 -13.50 -19.87 -8.91
CA GLN A 8 -13.87 -20.33 -7.57
C GLN A 8 -12.68 -20.68 -6.69
N ASN A 9 -11.64 -21.33 -7.24
CA ASN A 9 -10.42 -21.61 -6.49
C ASN A 9 -9.69 -20.32 -6.08
N TYR A 10 -9.63 -19.32 -6.94
CA TYR A 10 -9.01 -18.03 -6.63
C TYR A 10 -9.83 -17.24 -5.59
N GLN A 11 -11.14 -17.25 -5.71
CA GLN A 11 -12.03 -16.68 -4.69
C GLN A 11 -11.86 -17.38 -3.33
N HIS A 12 -11.74 -18.71 -3.34
CA HIS A 12 -11.44 -19.49 -2.13
C HIS A 12 -10.09 -19.09 -1.52
N PHE A 13 -9.05 -18.95 -2.34
CA PHE A 13 -7.74 -18.53 -1.87
C PHE A 13 -7.81 -17.18 -1.13
N PHE A 14 -8.44 -16.15 -1.71
CA PHE A 14 -8.57 -14.86 -1.06
C PHE A 14 -9.50 -14.89 0.15
N SER A 15 -10.58 -15.63 0.09
CA SER A 15 -11.50 -15.82 1.24
C SER A 15 -10.82 -16.54 2.40
N ASP A 16 -9.90 -17.46 2.13
CA ASP A 16 -9.07 -18.09 3.16
C ASP A 16 -8.10 -17.10 3.81
N GLN A 17 -7.53 -16.16 3.04
CA GLN A 17 -6.70 -15.08 3.61
C GLN A 17 -7.51 -14.19 4.55
N VAL A 18 -8.74 -13.84 4.19
CA VAL A 18 -9.67 -13.10 5.07
C VAL A 18 -9.94 -13.88 6.35
N ARG A 19 -10.28 -15.16 6.22
CA ARG A 19 -10.61 -16.02 7.37
C ARG A 19 -9.43 -16.20 8.32
N GLU A 20 -8.22 -16.43 7.81
CA GLU A 20 -7.01 -16.56 8.64
C GLU A 20 -6.73 -15.26 9.40
N ALA A 21 -6.83 -14.10 8.72
CA ALA A 21 -6.67 -12.79 9.32
C ALA A 21 -7.71 -12.52 10.42
N GLU A 22 -8.97 -12.89 10.20
CA GLU A 22 -10.02 -12.79 11.23
C GLU A 22 -9.81 -13.73 12.42
N MET A 23 -9.32 -14.94 12.17
CA MET A 23 -9.00 -15.89 13.25
C MET A 23 -7.85 -15.38 14.12
N GLU A 24 -6.78 -14.88 13.52
CA GLU A 24 -5.67 -14.25 14.22
C GLU A 24 -6.16 -13.09 15.07
N GLN A 25 -6.98 -12.22 14.50
CA GLN A 25 -7.60 -11.12 15.20
C GLN A 25 -8.46 -11.55 16.38
N LYS A 26 -9.31 -12.55 16.20
CA LYS A 26 -10.14 -13.12 17.29
C LYS A 26 -9.27 -13.68 18.42
N SER A 27 -8.12 -14.24 18.08
CA SER A 27 -7.14 -14.72 19.06
C SER A 27 -6.52 -13.56 19.86
N ILE A 28 -6.11 -12.48 19.14
CA ILE A 28 -5.55 -11.28 19.77
C ILE A 28 -6.58 -10.61 20.70
N ILE A 29 -7.80 -10.40 20.23
CA ILE A 29 -8.86 -9.74 21.01
C ILE A 29 -9.17 -10.50 22.32
N LYS A 30 -9.11 -11.82 22.31
CA LYS A 30 -9.39 -12.67 23.47
C LYS A 30 -8.18 -12.86 24.40
N ALA A 31 -7.00 -12.52 23.96
CA ALA A 31 -5.79 -12.69 24.74
C ALA A 31 -5.73 -11.72 25.93
N PRO A 32 -5.14 -12.12 27.06
CA PRO A 32 -4.91 -11.23 28.18
C PRO A 32 -3.97 -10.07 27.83
N MET A 33 -4.27 -8.88 28.32
CA MET A 33 -3.51 -7.66 28.07
C MET A 33 -2.02 -7.79 28.44
N ASN A 34 -1.71 -8.44 29.54
CA ASN A 34 -0.32 -8.68 29.98
C ASN A 34 0.46 -9.56 28.99
N LEU A 35 -0.23 -10.52 28.36
CA LEU A 35 0.38 -11.38 27.34
C LEU A 35 0.65 -10.59 26.04
N LEU A 36 -0.32 -9.80 25.60
CA LEU A 36 -0.19 -8.94 24.42
C LEU A 36 0.94 -7.91 24.60
N PHE A 37 1.06 -7.33 25.80
CA PHE A 37 2.16 -6.42 26.11
C PHE A 37 3.52 -7.12 26.06
N ARG A 38 3.65 -8.34 26.60
CA ARG A 38 4.90 -9.12 26.53
C ARG A 38 5.28 -9.52 25.12
N LYS A 39 4.29 -9.76 24.26
CA LYS A 39 4.49 -10.09 22.85
C LYS A 39 4.66 -8.87 21.95
N GLU A 40 4.63 -7.67 22.53
CA GLU A 40 4.69 -6.38 21.79
C GLU A 40 3.55 -6.19 20.77
N GLU A 41 2.44 -6.93 20.91
CA GLU A 41 1.21 -6.72 20.13
C GLU A 41 0.52 -5.42 20.53
N ILE A 42 0.64 -5.04 21.79
CA ILE A 42 0.25 -3.74 22.31
C ILE A 42 1.46 -3.03 22.92
N ILE A 43 1.55 -1.72 22.69
CA ILE A 43 2.63 -0.89 23.21
C ILE A 43 2.02 0.28 23.95
N VAL A 44 2.54 0.53 25.14
CA VAL A 44 2.04 1.59 26.03
C VAL A 44 2.95 2.81 25.91
N GLY A 45 2.34 3.97 25.74
CA GLY A 45 3.03 5.24 25.67
C GLY A 45 2.21 6.39 26.26
N TYR A 46 2.73 7.58 26.09
CA TYR A 46 2.12 8.82 26.57
C TYR A 46 2.11 9.87 25.46
N VAL A 47 1.11 10.75 25.48
CA VAL A 47 1.13 11.96 24.66
C VAL A 47 2.15 12.92 25.27
N ASP A 48 3.13 13.30 24.46
CA ASP A 48 4.15 14.28 24.87
C ASP A 48 3.73 15.69 24.53
N HIS A 49 3.53 15.97 23.24
CA HIS A 49 3.03 17.27 22.78
C HIS A 49 2.34 17.17 21.41
N VAL A 50 1.63 18.22 21.05
CA VAL A 50 1.05 18.42 19.73
C VAL A 50 1.83 19.52 19.02
N ASN A 51 2.28 19.21 17.80
CA ASN A 51 2.91 20.20 16.93
C ASN A 51 1.89 20.70 15.89
N ASP A 52 1.22 21.79 16.20
CA ASP A 52 0.18 22.37 15.33
C ASP A 52 0.72 22.78 13.96
N ASN A 53 1.97 23.29 13.90
CA ASN A 53 2.60 23.67 12.64
C ASN A 53 2.79 22.48 11.70
N LEU A 54 3.00 21.30 12.26
CA LEU A 54 3.19 20.05 11.53
C LEU A 54 1.93 19.19 11.45
N GLY A 55 0.88 19.49 12.21
CA GLY A 55 -0.29 18.63 12.34
C GLY A 55 0.06 17.27 12.94
N HIS A 56 1.14 17.21 13.72
CA HIS A 56 1.65 15.98 14.33
C HIS A 56 1.29 15.92 15.80
N VAL A 57 1.04 14.71 16.26
CA VAL A 57 1.07 14.39 17.69
C VAL A 57 2.36 13.61 17.96
N VAL A 58 3.09 14.03 18.97
CA VAL A 58 4.29 13.33 19.42
C VAL A 58 3.95 12.46 20.62
N LEU A 59 4.17 11.18 20.47
CA LEU A 59 4.02 10.19 21.54
C LEU A 59 5.41 9.83 22.06
N LYS A 60 5.53 9.62 23.37
CA LYS A 60 6.74 9.11 24.00
C LYS A 60 6.52 7.71 24.56
N PHE A 61 7.51 6.88 24.37
CA PHE A 61 7.52 5.50 24.82
C PHE A 61 8.75 5.26 25.69
N PRO A 62 8.69 4.34 26.67
CA PRO A 62 9.89 3.90 27.39
C PRO A 62 10.99 3.51 26.40
N LYS A 63 12.24 3.72 26.79
CA LYS A 63 13.41 3.47 25.94
C LYS A 63 13.36 2.08 25.30
N ASP A 64 13.65 2.01 24.00
CA ASP A 64 13.67 0.79 23.18
C ASP A 64 12.29 0.07 23.08
N LYS A 65 11.18 0.76 23.46
CA LYS A 65 9.82 0.22 23.38
C LYS A 65 8.92 0.97 22.39
N ALA A 66 9.50 1.85 21.58
CA ALA A 66 8.73 2.56 20.55
C ALA A 66 8.26 1.60 19.45
N PRO A 67 7.01 1.75 18.93
CA PRO A 67 6.52 0.92 17.84
C PRO A 67 7.35 1.12 16.56
N ARG A 68 7.45 0.06 15.76
CA ARG A 68 8.14 0.12 14.47
C ARG A 68 7.37 0.99 13.48
N LEU A 69 8.07 1.90 12.79
CA LEU A 69 7.48 2.92 11.91
C LEU A 69 6.78 2.38 10.64
N LYS A 70 7.17 1.21 10.16
CA LYS A 70 6.70 0.70 8.86
C LYS A 70 5.31 0.07 8.87
N VAL A 71 4.68 -0.05 10.03
CA VAL A 71 3.39 -0.72 10.18
C VAL A 71 2.38 0.31 10.65
N GLN A 72 1.23 0.38 9.98
CA GLN A 72 0.11 1.18 10.48
C GLN A 72 -0.28 0.71 11.87
N LYS A 73 -0.50 1.65 12.77
CA LYS A 73 -0.90 1.39 14.13
C LYS A 73 -2.14 2.20 14.47
N SER A 74 -2.99 1.64 15.30
CA SER A 74 -4.08 2.36 15.92
C SER A 74 -3.68 2.86 17.30
N VAL A 75 -4.20 4.02 17.69
CA VAL A 75 -3.99 4.58 19.02
C VAL A 75 -5.30 4.61 19.77
N MET A 76 -5.27 4.09 20.98
CA MET A 76 -6.37 4.14 21.93
C MET A 76 -5.95 4.95 23.14
N VAL A 77 -6.78 5.93 23.50
CA VAL A 77 -6.58 6.71 24.73
C VAL A 77 -7.14 5.95 25.93
N ILE A 78 -6.39 5.91 27.01
CA ILE A 78 -6.88 5.35 28.25
C ILE A 78 -7.43 6.49 29.12
N LYS A 79 -8.74 6.45 29.37
CA LYS A 79 -9.39 7.38 30.28
C LYS A 79 -9.01 7.07 31.74
N LYS A 80 -8.74 8.10 32.51
CA LYS A 80 -8.32 8.01 33.92
C LYS A 80 -9.29 7.25 34.84
N ASP A 81 -10.57 7.17 34.46
CA ASP A 81 -11.63 6.52 35.26
C ASP A 81 -11.72 5.01 35.06
N ALA A 82 -11.07 4.46 34.05
CA ALA A 82 -10.84 3.03 34.00
C ALA A 82 -9.82 2.70 35.10
N LYS A 83 -10.11 1.76 35.99
CA LYS A 83 -9.24 1.28 37.10
C LYS A 83 -7.84 0.79 36.67
N ALA A 84 -7.42 1.14 35.48
CA ALA A 84 -6.16 0.81 34.84
C ALA A 84 -5.28 2.06 34.78
N GLU A 85 -4.49 2.30 35.80
CA GLU A 85 -3.34 3.18 35.67
C GLU A 85 -2.33 2.52 34.76
N LEU A 86 -2.05 3.16 33.63
CA LEU A 86 -0.90 2.81 32.79
C LEU A 86 0.36 3.16 33.55
N GLY A 87 1.07 2.16 33.90
CA GLY A 87 2.32 2.27 34.59
C GLY A 87 3.06 0.93 34.56
N PRO A 88 4.06 0.75 35.38
CA PRO A 88 4.80 -0.51 35.47
C PRO A 88 3.92 -1.73 35.78
N ASN A 89 2.66 -1.52 36.13
CA ASN A 89 1.68 -2.56 36.51
C ASN A 89 0.91 -3.17 35.32
N VAL A 90 1.19 -2.79 34.06
CA VAL A 90 0.56 -3.42 32.87
C VAL A 90 0.70 -4.96 32.87
N THR A 91 1.78 -5.46 33.47
CA THR A 91 2.01 -6.89 33.61
C THR A 91 1.00 -7.59 34.52
N LEU A 92 0.23 -6.86 35.33
CA LEU A 92 -0.81 -7.38 36.19
C LEU A 92 -2.19 -7.42 35.51
N TRP A 93 -2.31 -6.88 34.30
CA TRP A 93 -3.60 -6.85 33.61
C TRP A 93 -3.92 -8.20 32.98
N THR A 94 -4.78 -8.92 33.63
CA THR A 94 -5.21 -10.28 33.24
C THR A 94 -6.50 -10.29 32.41
N CYS A 95 -7.22 -9.15 32.32
CA CYS A 95 -8.42 -9.06 31.50
C CYS A 95 -8.07 -9.18 30.01
N SER A 96 -9.01 -9.63 29.20
CA SER A 96 -8.83 -9.67 27.75
C SER A 96 -8.78 -8.28 27.13
N PHE A 97 -8.17 -8.16 25.96
CA PHE A 97 -8.14 -6.89 25.21
C PHE A 97 -9.56 -6.38 24.92
N LEU A 98 -10.48 -7.28 24.60
CA LEU A 98 -11.89 -6.95 24.36
C LEU A 98 -12.56 -6.34 25.61
N GLU A 99 -12.35 -6.93 26.78
CA GLU A 99 -12.89 -6.41 28.04
C GLU A 99 -12.27 -5.05 28.39
N PHE A 100 -10.97 -4.91 28.15
CA PHE A 100 -10.28 -3.63 28.34
C PHE A 100 -10.88 -2.55 27.44
N CYS A 101 -11.08 -2.81 26.15
CA CYS A 101 -11.70 -1.88 25.21
C CYS A 101 -13.12 -1.47 25.64
N LYS A 102 -13.95 -2.41 26.09
CA LYS A 102 -15.29 -2.14 26.61
C LYS A 102 -15.26 -1.21 27.84
N ASN A 103 -14.35 -1.49 28.77
CA ASN A 103 -14.23 -0.71 30.01
C ASN A 103 -13.67 0.71 29.79
N THR A 104 -12.91 0.93 28.72
CA THR A 104 -12.35 2.24 28.36
C THR A 104 -13.25 3.04 27.43
N GLN A 105 -14.43 2.52 27.05
CA GLN A 105 -15.33 3.13 26.06
C GLN A 105 -14.62 3.47 24.74
N TYR A 106 -13.67 2.65 24.35
CA TYR A 106 -12.98 2.81 23.06
C TYR A 106 -13.96 2.50 21.93
N HIS A 107 -14.08 3.45 21.02
CA HIS A 107 -14.74 3.26 19.74
C HIS A 107 -13.67 3.16 18.67
N SER A 108 -13.48 1.98 18.09
CA SER A 108 -12.58 1.83 16.96
C SER A 108 -13.15 2.63 15.79
N ASN A 109 -12.44 3.66 15.38
CA ASN A 109 -12.72 4.38 14.16
C ASN A 109 -11.53 4.18 13.21
N THR A 110 -11.79 3.84 11.96
CA THR A 110 -10.74 3.70 10.93
C THR A 110 -9.93 4.98 10.74
N SER A 111 -10.47 6.13 11.13
CA SER A 111 -9.75 7.40 11.15
C SER A 111 -8.65 7.50 12.21
N ASP A 112 -8.64 6.62 13.20
CA ASP A 112 -7.61 6.57 14.24
C ASP A 112 -6.41 5.70 13.85
N LEU A 113 -6.35 5.24 12.60
CA LEU A 113 -5.19 4.58 12.02
C LEU A 113 -4.08 5.59 11.78
N LEU A 114 -2.95 5.40 12.45
CA LEU A 114 -1.82 6.32 12.40
C LEU A 114 -0.71 5.80 11.52
N PRO A 115 -0.31 6.51 10.49
CA PRO A 115 1.04 6.40 9.99
C PRO A 115 2.01 6.99 11.03
N LEU A 116 2.96 6.17 11.46
CA LEU A 116 4.06 6.62 12.29
C LEU A 116 5.17 7.13 11.37
N TYR A 117 5.58 8.39 11.54
CA TYR A 117 6.42 9.07 10.56
C TYR A 117 7.90 9.06 10.89
N TYR A 118 8.25 9.28 12.15
CA TYR A 118 9.65 9.30 12.56
C TYR A 118 9.79 8.85 14.00
N THR A 119 10.94 8.24 14.28
CA THR A 119 11.40 7.99 15.62
C THR A 119 12.59 8.87 15.88
N LYS A 120 12.51 9.73 16.87
CA LYS A 120 13.65 10.46 17.39
C LYS A 120 14.17 9.70 18.59
N LYS A 121 15.46 9.32 18.57
CA LYS A 121 16.12 8.87 19.79
C LYS A 121 16.01 9.99 20.81
N GLY A 122 15.28 9.71 21.87
CA GLY A 122 15.08 10.63 22.96
C GLY A 122 16.26 10.67 23.90
N ASP A 123 15.98 11.09 25.13
CA ASP A 123 16.91 11.01 26.24
C ASP A 123 17.18 9.58 26.69
N SER A 124 17.78 9.41 27.86
CA SER A 124 18.08 8.11 28.44
C SER A 124 16.82 7.29 28.82
N SER A 125 15.65 7.93 28.90
CA SER A 125 14.43 7.35 29.45
C SER A 125 13.35 7.05 28.41
N TYR A 126 13.28 7.83 27.30
CA TYR A 126 12.19 7.76 26.34
C TYR A 126 12.67 7.83 24.89
N ASP A 127 11.93 7.16 24.01
CA ASP A 127 11.95 7.36 22.56
C ASP A 127 10.67 8.08 22.13
N TYR A 128 10.78 8.97 21.14
CA TYR A 128 9.68 9.80 20.66
C TYR A 128 9.26 9.38 19.26
N VAL A 129 7.94 9.32 19.02
CA VAL A 129 7.37 8.96 17.73
C VAL A 129 6.36 10.02 17.32
N GLY A 130 6.60 10.66 16.18
CA GLY A 130 5.65 11.55 15.54
C GLY A 130 4.61 10.74 14.76
N CYS A 131 3.35 11.08 14.93
CA CYS A 131 2.24 10.44 14.23
C CYS A 131 1.24 11.48 13.69
N THR A 132 0.57 11.09 12.60
CA THR A 132 -0.43 11.90 11.89
C THR A 132 -1.66 11.07 11.56
N GLY A 133 -2.63 11.64 10.88
CA GLY A 133 -3.83 10.92 10.45
C GLY A 133 -4.86 10.70 11.55
N LEU A 134 -4.72 11.39 12.69
CA LEU A 134 -5.71 11.35 13.77
C LEU A 134 -7.04 11.94 13.32
N SER A 135 -8.15 11.37 13.82
CA SER A 135 -9.45 12.04 13.76
C SER A 135 -9.40 13.39 14.46
N THR A 136 -10.19 14.34 13.98
CA THR A 136 -10.26 15.68 14.58
C THR A 136 -10.58 15.61 16.07
N SER A 137 -11.51 14.73 16.45
CA SER A 137 -11.90 14.54 17.86
C SER A 137 -10.75 14.04 18.75
N LEU A 138 -9.92 13.12 18.23
CA LEU A 138 -8.78 12.58 18.96
C LEU A 138 -7.64 13.61 19.01
N TYR A 139 -7.41 14.33 17.91
CA TYR A 139 -6.44 15.41 17.84
C TYR A 139 -6.75 16.52 18.86
N ASP A 140 -8.01 16.98 18.89
CA ASP A 140 -8.47 18.00 19.83
C ASP A 140 -8.37 17.55 21.30
N LEU A 141 -8.62 16.26 21.56
CA LEU A 141 -8.43 15.67 22.88
C LEU A 141 -6.97 15.74 23.31
N PHE A 142 -6.04 15.37 22.43
CA PHE A 142 -4.60 15.43 22.70
C PHE A 142 -4.14 16.87 22.90
N LYS A 143 -4.60 17.79 22.06
CA LYS A 143 -4.29 19.23 22.18
C LYS A 143 -4.74 19.80 23.53
N LYS A 144 -5.99 19.62 23.89
CA LYS A 144 -6.54 20.06 25.19
C LYS A 144 -5.79 19.46 26.37
N SER A 145 -5.36 18.20 26.26
CA SER A 145 -4.60 17.55 27.31
C SER A 145 -3.21 18.19 27.50
N THR A 146 -2.49 18.40 26.40
CA THR A 146 -1.17 19.01 26.44
C THR A 146 -1.22 20.47 26.92
N GLU A 147 -2.19 21.25 26.49
CA GLU A 147 -2.43 22.63 26.94
C GLU A 147 -2.76 22.71 28.44
N SER A 148 -3.46 21.70 28.96
CA SER A 148 -3.80 21.62 30.40
C SER A 148 -2.69 20.99 31.25
N GLY A 149 -1.54 20.66 30.69
CA GLY A 149 -0.42 20.03 31.40
C GLY A 149 -0.70 18.59 31.85
N LYS A 150 -1.76 17.95 31.31
CA LYS A 150 -2.11 16.56 31.66
C LYS A 150 -1.52 15.63 30.60
N SER A 151 -0.69 14.69 31.03
CA SER A 151 -0.21 13.62 30.16
C SER A 151 -1.28 12.56 30.00
N LEU A 152 -1.74 12.32 28.77
CA LEU A 152 -2.64 11.19 28.48
C LEU A 152 -1.83 9.94 28.17
N SER A 153 -2.29 8.83 28.71
CA SER A 153 -1.76 7.50 28.42
C SER A 153 -2.44 6.91 27.20
N VAL A 154 -1.68 6.24 26.35
CA VAL A 154 -2.17 5.64 25.12
C VAL A 154 -1.68 4.20 24.99
N ILE A 155 -2.51 3.36 24.35
CA ILE A 155 -2.10 2.06 23.83
C ILE A 155 -2.00 2.19 22.31
N VAL A 156 -0.88 1.75 21.77
CA VAL A 156 -0.67 1.61 20.32
C VAL A 156 -0.68 0.12 20.00
N PHE A 157 -1.48 -0.27 19.02
CA PHE A 157 -1.64 -1.66 18.61
C PHE A 157 -1.75 -1.76 17.08
N ALA A 158 -1.47 -2.95 16.52
CA ALA A 158 -1.64 -3.18 15.12
C ALA A 158 -3.14 -3.11 14.77
N PRO A 159 -3.51 -2.36 13.71
CA PRO A 159 -4.87 -2.40 13.20
C PRO A 159 -5.18 -3.80 12.67
N PHE A 160 -6.47 -4.04 12.47
CA PHE A 160 -6.90 -5.24 11.78
C PHE A 160 -6.18 -5.38 10.45
N PRO A 161 -5.78 -6.59 10.05
CA PRO A 161 -5.25 -6.79 8.73
C PRO A 161 -6.27 -6.26 7.71
N PRO A 162 -5.82 -5.68 6.60
CA PRO A 162 -6.70 -5.06 5.61
C PRO A 162 -7.44 -6.14 4.80
N VAL A 163 -8.44 -6.76 5.42
CA VAL A 163 -9.29 -7.79 4.79
C VAL A 163 -10.05 -7.25 3.57
N ASP A 164 -10.35 -5.97 3.57
CA ASP A 164 -11.04 -5.30 2.46
C ASP A 164 -10.33 -5.51 1.12
N TYR A 165 -9.00 -5.49 1.12
CA TYR A 165 -8.23 -5.74 -0.10
C TYR A 165 -8.55 -7.11 -0.72
N PHE A 166 -8.58 -8.15 0.08
CA PHE A 166 -8.91 -9.51 -0.39
C PHE A 166 -10.37 -9.63 -0.80
N ASN A 167 -11.29 -9.02 -0.05
CA ASN A 167 -12.71 -8.98 -0.40
C ASN A 167 -12.94 -8.27 -1.74
N ASN A 168 -12.24 -7.17 -1.99
CA ASN A 168 -12.31 -6.46 -3.26
C ASN A 168 -11.78 -7.32 -4.43
N LEU A 169 -10.73 -8.13 -4.21
CA LEU A 169 -10.25 -9.07 -5.23
C LEU A 169 -11.24 -10.21 -5.48
N VAL A 170 -11.93 -10.71 -4.46
CA VAL A 170 -13.02 -11.68 -4.64
C VAL A 170 -14.12 -11.08 -5.52
N ASN A 171 -14.54 -9.84 -5.23
CA ASN A 171 -15.56 -9.16 -6.03
C ASN A 171 -15.09 -8.88 -7.47
N PHE A 172 -13.84 -8.48 -7.67
CA PHE A 172 -13.25 -8.37 -9.02
C PHE A 172 -13.37 -9.69 -9.80
N LEU A 173 -13.00 -10.82 -9.18
CA LEU A 173 -13.10 -12.14 -9.80
C LEU A 173 -14.54 -12.49 -10.18
N GLU A 174 -15.51 -12.04 -9.43
CA GLU A 174 -16.94 -12.23 -9.71
C GLU A 174 -17.41 -11.36 -10.88
N ILE A 175 -17.12 -10.05 -10.86
CA ILE A 175 -17.51 -9.12 -11.93
C ILE A 175 -16.86 -9.48 -13.26
N PHE A 176 -15.62 -9.98 -13.23
CA PHE A 176 -14.81 -10.35 -14.40
C PHE A 176 -14.66 -11.86 -14.59
N HIS A 177 -15.67 -12.66 -14.18
CA HIS A 177 -15.63 -14.12 -14.29
C HIS A 177 -15.43 -14.62 -15.73
N ASP A 178 -15.79 -13.84 -16.73
CA ASP A 178 -15.67 -14.11 -18.16
C ASP A 178 -14.34 -13.66 -18.78
N LEU A 179 -13.45 -13.01 -18.00
CA LEU A 179 -12.19 -12.47 -18.50
C LEU A 179 -11.20 -13.60 -18.85
N PRO A 180 -10.78 -13.74 -20.13
CA PRO A 180 -9.86 -14.82 -20.54
C PRO A 180 -8.53 -14.80 -19.80
N GLU A 181 -8.03 -13.62 -19.43
CA GLU A 181 -6.78 -13.47 -18.67
C GLU A 181 -6.84 -14.10 -17.27
N GLN A 182 -8.01 -14.40 -16.73
CA GLN A 182 -8.16 -15.19 -15.49
C GLN A 182 -7.61 -16.61 -15.65
N MET A 183 -7.47 -17.09 -16.90
CA MET A 183 -6.97 -18.43 -17.22
C MET A 183 -5.47 -18.47 -17.50
N ILE A 184 -4.76 -17.34 -17.37
CA ILE A 184 -3.32 -17.25 -17.58
C ILE A 184 -2.60 -18.27 -16.67
N GLU A 185 -1.71 -19.04 -17.30
CA GLU A 185 -0.75 -19.90 -16.65
C GLU A 185 0.61 -19.73 -17.35
N PRO A 186 1.73 -19.90 -16.66
CA PRO A 186 3.03 -19.91 -17.32
C PRO A 186 3.05 -20.90 -18.49
N LYS A 187 3.45 -20.43 -19.66
CA LYS A 187 3.62 -21.25 -20.89
C LYS A 187 5.06 -21.66 -21.13
N ILE A 188 5.98 -20.92 -20.52
CA ILE A 188 7.43 -21.12 -20.62
C ILE A 188 8.04 -21.05 -19.23
N ASP A 189 9.24 -21.61 -19.06
CA ASP A 189 10.02 -21.44 -17.85
C ASP A 189 10.65 -20.02 -17.80
N TYR A 190 11.01 -19.58 -16.60
CA TYR A 190 11.57 -18.22 -16.43
C TYR A 190 12.89 -18.04 -17.20
N GLU A 191 13.69 -19.08 -17.28
CA GLU A 191 14.97 -19.13 -18.00
C GLU A 191 14.81 -18.92 -19.51
N ASP A 192 13.65 -19.28 -20.05
CA ASP A 192 13.30 -19.12 -21.47
C ASP A 192 12.68 -17.76 -21.77
N TRP A 193 12.36 -16.97 -20.75
CA TRP A 193 11.77 -15.66 -20.92
C TRP A 193 12.84 -14.62 -21.32
N GLN A 194 12.71 -14.06 -22.50
CA GLN A 194 13.68 -13.16 -23.12
C GLN A 194 13.11 -11.75 -23.30
N PRO A 195 13.05 -10.90 -22.24
CA PRO A 195 12.67 -9.51 -22.39
C PRO A 195 13.72 -8.76 -23.24
N GLU A 196 13.26 -7.80 -24.07
CA GLU A 196 14.16 -6.92 -24.83
C GLU A 196 15.00 -6.08 -23.87
N GLU A 197 16.32 -6.14 -24.01
CA GLU A 197 17.24 -5.40 -23.14
C GLU A 197 17.33 -3.93 -23.58
N LEU A 198 17.12 -3.03 -22.61
CA LEU A 198 17.25 -1.59 -22.80
C LEU A 198 18.45 -1.08 -22.01
N GLN A 199 19.37 -0.39 -22.72
CA GLN A 199 20.53 0.23 -22.12
C GLN A 199 20.35 1.75 -22.08
N TYR A 200 20.78 2.37 -20.98
CA TYR A 200 20.80 3.83 -20.88
C TYR A 200 21.83 4.42 -21.82
N ASP A 201 21.40 5.39 -22.61
CA ASP A 201 22.27 6.19 -23.48
C ASP A 201 22.43 7.60 -22.88
N PRO A 202 23.66 7.97 -22.44
CA PRO A 202 23.91 9.31 -21.90
C PRO A 202 23.64 10.45 -22.89
N ASN A 203 23.66 10.17 -24.20
CA ASN A 203 23.39 11.14 -25.24
C ASN A 203 21.90 11.24 -25.60
N ASN A 204 21.09 10.29 -25.15
CA ASN A 204 19.65 10.27 -25.36
C ASN A 204 18.93 9.70 -24.14
N GLU A 205 18.80 10.49 -23.09
CA GLU A 205 18.18 10.08 -21.81
C GLU A 205 16.70 9.69 -21.96
N THR A 206 16.04 10.12 -23.01
CA THR A 206 14.62 9.82 -23.26
C THR A 206 14.40 8.59 -24.14
N ALA A 207 15.45 7.93 -24.64
CA ALA A 207 15.32 6.78 -25.53
C ALA A 207 14.49 5.63 -24.91
N ILE A 208 14.74 5.28 -23.65
CA ILE A 208 13.98 4.25 -22.94
C ILE A 208 12.51 4.67 -22.74
N PRO A 209 12.19 5.84 -22.15
CA PRO A 209 10.81 6.33 -22.06
C PRO A 209 10.06 6.35 -23.39
N GLU A 210 10.71 6.78 -24.47
CA GLU A 210 10.10 6.85 -25.79
C GLU A 210 9.80 5.47 -26.37
N ARG A 211 10.73 4.51 -26.22
CA ARG A 211 10.52 3.12 -26.63
C ARG A 211 9.32 2.50 -25.96
N ILE A 212 9.22 2.66 -24.62
CA ILE A 212 8.08 2.14 -23.83
C ILE A 212 6.78 2.84 -24.24
N PHE A 213 6.81 4.18 -24.43
CA PHE A 213 5.66 4.93 -24.87
C PHE A 213 5.13 4.45 -26.23
N GLN A 214 6.00 4.24 -27.21
CA GLN A 214 5.64 3.73 -28.54
C GLN A 214 4.97 2.35 -28.41
N THR A 215 5.54 1.46 -27.62
CA THR A 215 4.95 0.14 -27.39
C THR A 215 3.55 0.23 -26.76
N LEU A 216 3.35 1.12 -25.79
CA LEU A 216 2.02 1.34 -25.21
C LEU A 216 1.01 1.88 -26.23
N GLU A 217 1.47 2.69 -27.21
CA GLU A 217 0.59 3.18 -28.28
C GLU A 217 0.22 2.07 -29.30
N GLU A 218 1.12 1.12 -29.52
CA GLU A 218 0.91 -0.01 -30.46
C GLU A 218 0.13 -1.17 -29.82
N ASP A 219 0.55 -1.62 -28.62
CA ASP A 219 0.11 -2.89 -28.04
C ASP A 219 -0.79 -2.73 -26.80
N ASN A 220 -1.03 -1.51 -26.34
CA ASN A 220 -1.83 -1.17 -25.15
C ASN A 220 -1.31 -1.73 -23.81
N CYS A 221 -0.35 -2.63 -23.79
CA CYS A 221 0.23 -3.18 -22.58
C CYS A 221 1.69 -3.56 -22.78
N CYS A 222 2.53 -3.27 -21.79
CA CYS A 222 3.89 -3.82 -21.75
C CYS A 222 4.39 -3.97 -20.32
N ILE A 223 5.44 -4.79 -20.15
CA ILE A 223 6.12 -5.02 -18.88
C ILE A 223 7.48 -4.33 -18.91
N LEU A 224 7.81 -3.59 -17.87
CA LEU A 224 9.12 -2.98 -17.67
C LEU A 224 9.79 -3.59 -16.43
N GLN A 225 10.81 -4.40 -16.67
CA GLN A 225 11.63 -5.00 -15.62
C GLN A 225 12.92 -4.21 -15.41
N GLY A 226 13.43 -4.26 -14.19
CA GLY A 226 14.77 -3.77 -13.86
C GLY A 226 15.02 -3.87 -12.37
N PRO A 227 16.26 -4.17 -11.95
CA PRO A 227 16.63 -4.19 -10.54
C PRO A 227 16.49 -2.79 -9.90
N PRO A 228 16.57 -2.69 -8.58
CA PRO A 228 16.57 -1.40 -7.89
C PRO A 228 17.68 -0.48 -8.40
N GLY A 229 17.33 0.81 -8.64
CA GLY A 229 18.31 1.81 -9.07
C GLY A 229 18.60 1.88 -10.57
N THR A 230 17.79 1.24 -11.41
CA THR A 230 17.92 1.31 -12.89
C THR A 230 17.18 2.47 -13.54
N GLY A 231 16.61 3.40 -12.76
CA GLY A 231 15.90 4.56 -13.31
C GLY A 231 14.45 4.29 -13.72
N LYS A 232 13.81 3.20 -13.26
CA LYS A 232 12.41 2.89 -13.55
C LYS A 232 11.47 4.07 -13.23
N SER A 233 11.58 4.65 -12.04
CA SER A 233 10.73 5.77 -11.63
C SER A 233 10.93 7.02 -12.50
N TYR A 234 12.16 7.26 -12.98
CA TYR A 234 12.44 8.32 -13.97
C TYR A 234 11.76 8.03 -15.32
N THR A 235 11.89 6.80 -15.81
CA THR A 235 11.22 6.34 -17.04
C THR A 235 9.70 6.50 -16.94
N ILE A 236 9.11 6.05 -15.84
CA ILE A 236 7.67 6.18 -15.53
C ILE A 236 7.26 7.66 -15.55
N ALA A 237 8.03 8.54 -14.90
CA ALA A 237 7.72 9.97 -14.82
C ALA A 237 7.71 10.64 -16.20
N HIS A 238 8.61 10.27 -17.12
CA HIS A 238 8.61 10.75 -18.51
C HIS A 238 7.36 10.28 -19.27
N ILE A 239 6.99 9.02 -19.13
CA ILE A 239 5.79 8.46 -19.78
C ILE A 239 4.56 9.20 -19.27
N ILE A 240 4.41 9.35 -17.95
CA ILE A 240 3.31 10.11 -17.35
C ILE A 240 3.25 11.52 -17.93
N ALA A 241 4.37 12.26 -17.91
CA ALA A 241 4.42 13.62 -18.40
C ALA A 241 3.96 13.73 -19.86
N LYS A 242 4.29 12.75 -20.69
CA LYS A 242 3.88 12.70 -22.11
C LYS A 242 2.36 12.51 -22.25
N TYR A 243 1.76 11.60 -21.45
CA TYR A 243 0.31 11.41 -21.42
C TYR A 243 -0.42 12.66 -20.91
N LEU A 244 0.03 13.26 -19.81
CA LEU A 244 -0.59 14.46 -19.25
C LEU A 244 -0.51 15.66 -20.21
N THR A 245 0.62 15.83 -20.91
CA THR A 245 0.79 16.87 -21.94
C THR A 245 -0.19 16.66 -23.11
N SER A 246 -0.51 15.41 -23.44
CA SER A 246 -1.52 15.03 -24.43
C SER A 246 -2.96 15.09 -23.90
N ASN A 247 -3.18 15.71 -22.73
CA ASN A 247 -4.48 15.84 -22.08
C ASN A 247 -5.16 14.49 -21.78
N LYS A 248 -4.36 13.47 -21.42
CA LYS A 248 -4.81 12.12 -21.06
C LYS A 248 -4.80 11.91 -19.55
N THR A 249 -5.68 11.05 -19.06
CA THR A 249 -5.74 10.65 -17.66
C THR A 249 -4.77 9.51 -17.36
N VAL A 250 -4.04 9.63 -16.25
CA VAL A 250 -3.13 8.57 -15.80
C VAL A 250 -3.43 8.19 -14.36
N CYS A 251 -3.43 6.90 -14.08
CA CYS A 251 -3.44 6.36 -12.72
C CYS A 251 -2.14 5.60 -12.45
N VAL A 252 -1.51 5.87 -11.31
CA VAL A 252 -0.36 5.10 -10.83
C VAL A 252 -0.70 4.45 -9.50
N THR A 253 -0.45 3.15 -9.41
CA THR A 253 -0.62 2.40 -8.18
C THR A 253 0.67 1.67 -7.79
N THR A 254 0.92 1.56 -6.48
CA THR A 254 2.04 0.84 -5.89
C THR A 254 1.67 0.28 -4.52
N MET A 255 2.47 -0.62 -3.97
CA MET A 255 2.22 -1.17 -2.62
C MET A 255 2.42 -0.15 -1.51
N ALA A 256 3.36 0.80 -1.67
CA ALA A 256 3.76 1.71 -0.59
C ALA A 256 3.63 3.19 -0.98
N ASN A 257 3.10 4.02 -0.06
CA ASN A 257 2.99 5.47 -0.24
C ASN A 257 4.34 6.15 -0.58
N LYS A 258 5.44 5.61 -0.04
CA LYS A 258 6.77 6.18 -0.26
C LYS A 258 7.15 6.19 -1.75
N GLY A 259 6.87 5.10 -2.48
CA GLY A 259 7.13 5.02 -3.92
C GLY A 259 6.38 6.11 -4.70
N LEU A 260 5.11 6.36 -4.36
CA LEU A 260 4.31 7.43 -4.98
C LEU A 260 4.93 8.82 -4.73
N ILE A 261 5.36 9.10 -3.51
CA ILE A 261 5.96 10.39 -3.15
C ILE A 261 7.30 10.61 -3.88
N GLU A 262 8.13 9.57 -3.98
CA GLU A 262 9.39 9.62 -4.74
C GLU A 262 9.14 9.79 -6.25
N LEU A 263 8.12 9.15 -6.79
CA LEU A 263 7.75 9.25 -8.20
C LEU A 263 7.29 10.67 -8.58
N VAL A 264 6.37 11.25 -7.82
CA VAL A 264 5.80 12.56 -8.17
C VAL A 264 6.80 13.72 -8.05
N GLN A 265 7.92 13.50 -7.36
CA GLN A 265 9.03 14.44 -7.23
C GLN A 265 10.05 14.31 -8.38
N GLN A 266 9.89 13.37 -9.31
CA GLN A 266 10.77 13.24 -10.47
C GLN A 266 10.70 14.50 -11.36
N PRO A 267 11.83 14.93 -11.92
CA PRO A 267 11.91 16.18 -12.72
C PRO A 267 10.83 16.36 -13.78
N PRO A 268 10.45 15.32 -14.57
CA PRO A 268 9.41 15.47 -15.60
C PRO A 268 8.02 15.81 -15.03
N LEU A 269 7.74 15.50 -13.77
CA LEU A 269 6.45 15.74 -13.14
C LEU A 269 6.36 17.07 -12.38
N LEU A 270 7.46 17.75 -12.11
CA LEU A 270 7.48 19.04 -11.40
C LEU A 270 6.59 20.13 -12.02
N PRO A 271 6.49 20.28 -13.35
CA PRO A 271 5.56 21.24 -13.94
C PRO A 271 4.09 20.94 -13.60
N PHE A 272 3.71 19.67 -13.56
CA PHE A 272 2.35 19.23 -13.23
C PHE A 272 2.05 19.40 -11.74
N LEU A 273 3.03 19.19 -10.84
CA LEU A 273 2.90 19.51 -9.43
C LEU A 273 2.66 21.02 -9.22
N ARG A 274 3.45 21.88 -9.85
CA ARG A 274 3.29 23.35 -9.77
C ARG A 274 1.91 23.82 -10.25
N ASN A 275 1.36 23.14 -11.23
CA ASN A 275 0.03 23.40 -11.78
C ASN A 275 -1.10 22.63 -11.07
N GLU A 276 -0.79 21.97 -9.92
CA GLU A 276 -1.75 21.25 -9.07
C GLU A 276 -2.53 20.15 -9.81
N LYS A 277 -1.90 19.49 -10.80
CA LYS A 277 -2.50 18.45 -11.65
C LYS A 277 -2.22 17.03 -11.18
N ILE A 278 -1.65 16.87 -10.00
CA ILE A 278 -1.35 15.55 -9.42
C ILE A 278 -2.15 15.35 -8.14
N PHE A 279 -2.94 14.29 -8.12
CA PHE A 279 -3.85 13.93 -7.03
C PHE A 279 -3.41 12.62 -6.38
N LYS A 280 -3.54 12.55 -5.06
CA LYS A 280 -3.24 11.35 -4.31
C LYS A 280 -4.39 10.98 -3.39
N SER A 281 -4.70 9.69 -3.32
CA SER A 281 -5.58 9.14 -2.29
C SER A 281 -4.94 9.23 -0.91
N ASN A 282 -5.75 9.45 0.12
CA ASN A 282 -5.29 9.47 1.52
C ASN A 282 -4.04 10.35 1.75
N LEU A 283 -4.02 11.54 1.12
CA LEU A 283 -2.91 12.49 1.24
C LEU A 283 -2.82 13.04 2.66
N SER A 284 -1.74 12.72 3.35
CA SER A 284 -1.47 13.21 4.70
C SER A 284 -0.98 14.66 4.72
N ALA A 285 -1.05 15.29 5.88
CA ALA A 285 -0.55 16.66 6.07
C ALA A 285 0.96 16.77 5.80
N ASP A 286 1.72 15.74 6.16
CA ASP A 286 3.18 15.71 5.94
C ASP A 286 3.54 15.54 4.48
N GLU A 287 2.89 14.61 3.78
CA GLU A 287 3.08 14.42 2.35
C GLU A 287 2.79 15.70 1.58
N ARG A 288 1.72 16.44 1.98
CA ARG A 288 1.38 17.73 1.38
C ARG A 288 2.47 18.79 1.59
N ARG A 289 3.18 18.74 2.72
CA ARG A 289 4.31 19.63 2.99
C ARG A 289 5.57 19.22 2.26
N MET A 290 5.86 17.92 2.23
CA MET A 290 7.01 17.38 1.51
C MET A 290 6.92 17.59 0.00
N VAL A 291 5.68 17.60 -0.53
CA VAL A 291 5.40 17.74 -1.96
C VAL A 291 4.38 18.87 -2.20
N PRO A 292 4.83 20.13 -2.18
CA PRO A 292 3.96 21.26 -2.50
C PRO A 292 3.36 21.10 -3.91
N GLY A 293 2.03 21.33 -4.01
CA GLY A 293 1.27 21.15 -5.25
C GLY A 293 0.57 19.80 -5.38
N LEU A 294 0.91 18.80 -4.55
CA LEU A 294 0.18 17.55 -4.49
C LEU A 294 -1.20 17.76 -3.85
N LYS A 295 -2.26 17.30 -4.50
CA LYS A 295 -3.65 17.51 -4.07
C LYS A 295 -4.30 16.23 -3.56
N PRO A 296 -5.18 16.32 -2.55
CA PRO A 296 -6.02 15.19 -2.18
C PRO A 296 -7.12 15.00 -3.23
N ILE A 297 -7.44 13.76 -3.56
CA ILE A 297 -8.64 13.49 -4.33
C ILE A 297 -9.89 13.79 -3.49
N LYS A 298 -10.89 14.44 -4.09
CA LYS A 298 -12.07 14.89 -3.34
C LYS A 298 -13.12 13.82 -3.16
N LYS A 299 -13.36 13.01 -4.20
CA LYS A 299 -14.32 11.89 -4.18
C LYS A 299 -13.98 10.86 -5.25
N GLY A 300 -14.15 9.58 -4.91
CA GLY A 300 -13.97 8.47 -5.83
C GLY A 300 -12.55 8.36 -6.38
N PHE A 301 -12.45 7.83 -7.59
CA PHE A 301 -11.19 7.52 -8.27
C PHE A 301 -11.06 8.27 -9.60
N VAL A 302 -11.91 9.27 -9.84
CA VAL A 302 -11.97 9.99 -11.13
C VAL A 302 -11.19 11.29 -11.03
N VAL A 303 -10.31 11.52 -12.00
CA VAL A 303 -9.59 12.77 -12.20
C VAL A 303 -9.94 13.35 -13.57
N PRO A 304 -9.90 14.70 -13.75
CA PRO A 304 -10.05 15.34 -15.05
C PRO A 304 -8.98 14.94 -16.06
N ASN A 305 -9.24 15.20 -17.33
CA ASN A 305 -8.27 15.01 -18.38
C ASN A 305 -6.99 15.84 -18.15
N GLY A 306 -5.84 15.27 -18.47
CA GLY A 306 -4.55 15.89 -18.26
C GLY A 306 -4.07 15.86 -16.81
N GLU A 307 -4.64 14.99 -15.99
CA GLU A 307 -4.31 14.87 -14.56
C GLU A 307 -3.88 13.45 -14.18
N LEU A 308 -3.02 13.39 -13.15
CA LEU A 308 -2.49 12.15 -12.58
C LEU A 308 -3.19 11.82 -11.26
N PHE A 309 -3.64 10.58 -11.15
CA PHE A 309 -4.10 10.00 -9.90
C PHE A 309 -3.08 9.01 -9.34
N CYS A 310 -2.67 9.19 -8.10
CA CYS A 310 -1.75 8.32 -7.37
C CYS A 310 -2.47 7.60 -6.22
N SER A 311 -2.35 6.30 -6.15
CA SER A 311 -3.00 5.49 -5.12
C SER A 311 -2.13 4.29 -4.72
N THR A 312 -2.35 3.77 -3.52
CA THR A 312 -1.81 2.44 -3.19
C THR A 312 -2.73 1.35 -3.72
N ASN A 313 -2.19 0.13 -3.91
CA ASN A 313 -2.97 -1.03 -4.34
C ASN A 313 -4.17 -1.29 -3.43
N TYR A 314 -4.01 -1.10 -2.12
CA TYR A 314 -5.11 -1.22 -1.15
C TYR A 314 -6.25 -0.25 -1.41
N VAL A 315 -5.93 1.00 -1.65
CA VAL A 315 -6.96 2.03 -1.88
C VAL A 315 -7.56 1.89 -3.26
N LEU A 316 -6.74 1.62 -4.29
CA LEU A 316 -7.25 1.45 -5.66
C LEU A 316 -8.18 0.23 -5.78
N SER A 317 -7.90 -0.84 -5.01
CA SER A 317 -8.78 -2.02 -4.99
C SER A 317 -10.21 -1.70 -4.55
N GLN A 318 -10.43 -0.62 -3.80
CA GLN A 318 -11.76 -0.17 -3.38
C GLN A 318 -12.67 0.22 -4.57
N ALA A 319 -12.12 0.39 -5.78
CA ALA A 319 -12.93 0.47 -6.99
C ALA A 319 -13.79 -0.78 -7.20
N TYR A 320 -13.39 -1.89 -6.62
CA TYR A 320 -14.08 -3.19 -6.64
C TYR A 320 -14.70 -3.54 -5.28
N ASN A 321 -15.08 -2.55 -4.49
CA ASN A 321 -15.75 -2.80 -3.20
C ASN A 321 -17.15 -3.44 -3.39
N SER A 322 -17.80 -3.79 -2.31
CA SER A 322 -19.11 -4.44 -2.32
C SER A 322 -20.22 -3.62 -2.99
N ASP A 323 -20.02 -2.32 -3.19
CA ASP A 323 -21.00 -1.45 -3.85
C ASP A 323 -20.82 -1.43 -5.38
N CYS A 324 -19.72 -1.98 -5.90
CA CYS A 324 -19.48 -2.14 -7.34
C CYS A 324 -20.07 -3.47 -7.81
N HIS A 325 -21.01 -3.41 -8.73
CA HIS A 325 -21.71 -4.58 -9.24
C HIS A 325 -21.51 -4.83 -10.73
N SER A 326 -20.92 -3.87 -11.45
CA SER A 326 -20.74 -3.97 -12.89
C SER A 326 -19.48 -3.27 -13.40
N LYS A 327 -19.06 -3.63 -14.61
CA LYS A 327 -17.87 -3.05 -15.27
C LYS A 327 -18.06 -1.57 -15.59
N GLU A 328 -19.29 -1.12 -15.80
CA GLU A 328 -19.65 0.25 -16.16
C GLU A 328 -19.50 1.24 -15.00
N GLU A 329 -19.50 0.76 -13.77
CA GLU A 329 -19.32 1.57 -12.55
C GLU A 329 -17.87 1.88 -12.26
N LEU A 330 -16.93 1.20 -12.93
CA LEU A 330 -15.51 1.34 -12.68
C LEU A 330 -14.94 2.64 -13.27
N PRO A 331 -13.96 3.25 -12.58
CA PRO A 331 -13.21 4.36 -13.16
C PRO A 331 -12.44 3.88 -14.39
N SER A 332 -12.24 4.77 -15.37
CA SER A 332 -11.48 4.47 -16.58
C SER A 332 -10.42 5.53 -16.81
N TYR A 333 -9.17 5.07 -17.00
CA TYR A 333 -8.02 5.90 -17.28
C TYR A 333 -7.48 5.63 -18.69
N ASP A 334 -6.82 6.63 -19.31
CA ASP A 334 -6.12 6.38 -20.58
C ASP A 334 -4.89 5.47 -20.36
N LEU A 335 -4.22 5.61 -19.21
CA LEU A 335 -3.09 4.76 -18.82
C LEU A 335 -3.17 4.41 -17.33
N VAL A 336 -2.99 3.14 -17.01
CA VAL A 336 -2.71 2.66 -15.64
C VAL A 336 -1.28 2.17 -15.58
N ILE A 337 -0.57 2.57 -14.53
CA ILE A 337 0.79 2.10 -14.23
C ILE A 337 0.76 1.35 -12.91
N ILE A 338 1.18 0.10 -12.93
CA ILE A 338 1.28 -0.76 -11.74
C ILE A 338 2.76 -0.84 -11.38
N GLU A 339 3.20 -0.09 -10.38
CA GLU A 339 4.58 -0.10 -9.88
C GLU A 339 4.73 -1.13 -8.76
N GLU A 340 5.93 -1.66 -8.58
CA GLU A 340 6.22 -2.76 -7.64
C GLU A 340 5.33 -4.00 -7.87
N ALA A 341 5.03 -4.30 -9.12
CA ALA A 341 4.11 -5.37 -9.51
C ALA A 341 4.55 -6.78 -9.07
N SER A 342 5.82 -6.98 -8.71
CA SER A 342 6.31 -8.21 -8.06
C SER A 342 5.55 -8.56 -6.77
N GLN A 343 5.08 -7.54 -6.04
CA GLN A 343 4.32 -7.68 -4.81
C GLN A 343 2.80 -7.70 -5.04
N ALA A 344 2.33 -7.79 -6.28
CA ALA A 344 0.91 -7.85 -6.62
C ALA A 344 0.48 -9.27 -6.97
N PHE A 345 -0.70 -9.68 -6.48
CA PHE A 345 -1.34 -10.92 -6.93
C PHE A 345 -1.72 -10.82 -8.41
N LEU A 346 -1.84 -11.95 -9.10
CA LEU A 346 -2.34 -11.95 -10.48
C LEU A 346 -3.69 -11.22 -10.60
N ALA A 347 -4.63 -11.53 -9.71
CA ALA A 347 -5.93 -10.86 -9.67
C ALA A 347 -5.81 -9.34 -9.48
N SER A 348 -4.82 -8.87 -8.71
CA SER A 348 -4.57 -7.43 -8.54
C SER A 348 -4.06 -6.77 -9.82
N ILE A 349 -3.12 -7.43 -10.51
CA ILE A 349 -2.59 -6.96 -11.80
C ILE A 349 -3.73 -6.83 -12.80
N LEU A 350 -4.57 -7.87 -12.92
CA LEU A 350 -5.71 -7.88 -13.83
C LEU A 350 -6.76 -6.83 -13.44
N ALA A 351 -7.08 -6.70 -12.14
CA ALA A 351 -8.02 -5.70 -11.64
C ALA A 351 -7.57 -4.29 -12.03
N PHE A 352 -6.33 -3.92 -11.74
CA PHE A 352 -5.84 -2.58 -12.04
C PHE A 352 -5.66 -2.34 -13.53
N LYS A 353 -5.18 -3.34 -14.29
CA LYS A 353 -5.12 -3.28 -15.76
C LYS A 353 -6.49 -2.93 -16.37
N ASN A 354 -7.56 -3.53 -15.86
CA ASN A 354 -8.93 -3.30 -16.35
C ASN A 354 -9.48 -1.90 -16.03
N LEU A 355 -8.81 -1.09 -15.22
CA LEU A 355 -9.15 0.33 -15.02
C LEU A 355 -8.53 1.25 -16.08
N GLY A 356 -7.67 0.74 -16.96
CA GLY A 356 -6.98 1.51 -17.99
C GLY A 356 -7.24 1.01 -19.40
N ARG A 357 -7.29 1.95 -20.36
CA ARG A 357 -7.24 1.59 -21.79
C ARG A 357 -5.89 1.00 -22.17
N LYS A 358 -4.84 1.48 -21.48
CA LYS A 358 -3.46 1.03 -21.61
C LYS A 358 -2.90 0.72 -20.24
N CYS A 359 -1.93 -0.20 -20.16
CA CYS A 359 -1.31 -0.60 -18.91
C CYS A 359 0.20 -0.75 -19.03
N LEU A 360 0.94 -0.10 -18.13
CA LEU A 360 2.36 -0.34 -17.91
C LEU A 360 2.55 -1.10 -16.60
N ILE A 361 3.06 -2.30 -16.68
CA ILE A 361 3.34 -3.14 -15.50
C ILE A 361 4.84 -3.06 -15.21
N VAL A 362 5.18 -2.55 -14.03
CA VAL A 362 6.58 -2.31 -13.64
C VAL A 362 6.94 -3.13 -12.43
N GLY A 363 7.94 -3.97 -12.56
CA GLY A 363 8.39 -4.83 -11.48
C GLY A 363 9.49 -5.78 -11.92
N ASP A 364 9.94 -6.59 -10.98
CA ASP A 364 10.95 -7.62 -11.25
C ASP A 364 10.38 -8.98 -10.79
N PRO A 365 10.08 -9.93 -11.72
CA PRO A 365 9.53 -11.24 -11.38
C PRO A 365 10.38 -12.06 -10.41
N MET A 366 11.67 -11.71 -10.24
CA MET A 366 12.59 -12.38 -9.31
C MET A 366 12.60 -11.74 -7.90
N GLN A 367 11.90 -10.62 -7.70
CA GLN A 367 11.73 -10.05 -6.37
C GLN A 367 10.67 -10.81 -5.57
N LEU A 368 10.67 -10.56 -4.24
CA LEU A 368 9.75 -11.23 -3.32
C LEU A 368 8.28 -11.02 -3.73
N PRO A 369 7.51 -12.10 -3.75
CA PRO A 369 6.07 -12.05 -4.03
C PRO A 369 5.30 -11.43 -2.86
N PRO A 370 3.97 -11.22 -2.99
CA PRO A 370 3.10 -10.77 -1.90
C PRO A 370 3.21 -11.65 -0.66
N ILE A 371 3.11 -11.01 0.50
CA ILE A 371 3.05 -11.73 1.78
C ILE A 371 1.65 -12.28 1.96
N ILE A 372 1.54 -13.57 2.28
CA ILE A 372 0.29 -14.26 2.57
C ILE A 372 0.28 -14.82 3.99
N SER A 373 -0.90 -14.92 4.57
CA SER A 373 -1.08 -15.60 5.85
C SER A 373 -1.00 -17.11 5.67
N ASN A 374 -0.27 -17.78 6.56
CA ASN A 374 -0.12 -19.23 6.60
C ASN A 374 0.20 -19.87 5.21
N PRO A 375 1.40 -19.60 4.63
CA PRO A 375 1.76 -20.02 3.28
C PRO A 375 1.56 -21.52 3.01
N THR A 376 1.96 -22.35 3.97
CA THR A 376 1.88 -23.82 3.83
C THR A 376 0.44 -24.29 3.64
N LYS A 377 -0.50 -23.75 4.42
CA LYS A 377 -1.91 -24.09 4.32
C LYS A 377 -2.55 -23.52 3.04
N ALA A 378 -2.20 -22.31 2.67
CA ALA A 378 -2.70 -21.67 1.46
C ALA A 378 -2.29 -22.49 0.21
N LEU A 379 -1.04 -22.93 0.13
CA LEU A 379 -0.55 -23.75 -0.97
C LEU A 379 -1.15 -25.15 -1.00
N TYR A 380 -1.49 -25.71 0.16
CA TYR A 380 -2.10 -27.04 0.25
C TYR A 380 -3.60 -27.02 -0.11
N ASN A 381 -4.32 -26.01 0.33
CA ASN A 381 -5.78 -25.94 0.18
C ASN A 381 -6.24 -25.35 -1.15
N ALA A 382 -5.44 -24.51 -1.79
CA ALA A 382 -5.79 -23.84 -3.02
C ALA A 382 -4.95 -24.38 -4.18
N TRP A 383 -5.58 -25.16 -5.05
CA TRP A 383 -4.96 -25.59 -6.30
C TRP A 383 -4.53 -24.37 -7.12
N ASN A 384 -3.28 -24.32 -7.54
CA ASN A 384 -2.65 -23.19 -8.26
C ASN A 384 -2.59 -21.85 -7.48
N ALA A 385 -2.51 -21.87 -6.16
CA ALA A 385 -2.27 -20.65 -5.37
C ALA A 385 -1.00 -19.90 -5.83
N ASN A 386 0.03 -20.62 -6.27
CA ASN A 386 1.25 -20.01 -6.81
C ASN A 386 0.99 -19.11 -8.02
N THR A 387 0.05 -19.45 -8.88
CA THR A 387 -0.37 -18.60 -10.02
C THR A 387 -0.83 -17.22 -9.55
N GLN A 388 -1.56 -17.15 -8.43
CA GLN A 388 -1.98 -15.89 -7.86
C GLN A 388 -0.85 -15.16 -7.12
N ILE A 389 -0.05 -15.90 -6.34
CA ILE A 389 1.00 -15.33 -5.49
C ILE A 389 2.16 -14.79 -6.34
N GLU A 390 2.61 -15.54 -7.34
CA GLU A 390 3.63 -15.10 -8.30
C GLU A 390 3.00 -14.31 -9.47
N GLY A 391 2.13 -13.35 -9.16
CA GLY A 391 1.26 -12.68 -10.13
C GLY A 391 1.98 -12.10 -11.33
N LEU A 392 3.05 -11.31 -11.11
CA LEU A 392 3.84 -10.73 -12.19
C LEU A 392 4.55 -11.81 -13.03
N LYS A 393 5.14 -12.80 -12.38
CA LYS A 393 5.81 -13.92 -13.07
C LYS A 393 4.81 -14.71 -13.91
N THR A 394 3.67 -15.05 -13.33
CA THR A 394 2.58 -15.73 -14.04
C THR A 394 2.12 -14.93 -15.26
N TYR A 395 1.91 -13.64 -15.11
CA TYR A 395 1.48 -12.76 -16.20
C TYR A 395 2.54 -12.68 -17.31
N ALA A 396 3.81 -12.47 -16.94
CA ALA A 396 4.91 -12.34 -17.89
C ALA A 396 5.16 -13.64 -18.68
N LEU A 397 5.11 -14.82 -18.02
CA LEU A 397 5.38 -16.10 -18.65
C LEU A 397 4.16 -16.72 -19.33
N GLY A 398 2.96 -16.24 -19.01
CA GLY A 398 1.70 -16.76 -19.53
C GLY A 398 1.10 -15.93 -20.69
N THR A 399 1.66 -14.75 -20.98
CA THR A 399 1.18 -13.86 -22.04
C THR A 399 2.25 -13.52 -23.05
N ASP A 400 1.83 -13.07 -24.23
CA ASP A 400 2.74 -12.59 -25.28
C ASP A 400 2.96 -11.06 -25.18
N VAL A 401 2.77 -10.48 -23.99
CA VAL A 401 2.96 -9.05 -23.74
C VAL A 401 4.42 -8.68 -23.88
N LYS A 402 4.73 -7.64 -24.67
CA LYS A 402 6.09 -7.13 -24.84
C LYS A 402 6.71 -6.78 -23.50
N SER A 403 7.90 -7.31 -23.28
CA SER A 403 8.62 -7.17 -22.01
C SER A 403 10.00 -6.58 -22.23
N TYR A 404 10.35 -5.62 -21.41
CA TYR A 404 11.61 -4.88 -21.47
C TYR A 404 12.38 -5.01 -20.18
N ARG A 405 13.72 -5.10 -20.27
CA ARG A 405 14.62 -5.15 -19.12
C ARG A 405 15.62 -4.02 -19.19
N ILE A 406 15.61 -3.10 -18.20
CA ILE A 406 16.67 -2.10 -18.06
C ILE A 406 17.86 -2.75 -17.36
N THR A 407 19.02 -2.78 -18.02
CA THR A 407 20.24 -3.46 -17.53
C THR A 407 21.22 -2.51 -16.85
N THR A 408 21.16 -1.20 -17.12
CA THR A 408 22.04 -0.20 -16.51
C THR A 408 21.55 0.18 -15.10
N THR A 409 22.43 0.11 -14.10
CA THR A 409 22.12 0.54 -12.73
C THR A 409 22.95 1.77 -12.32
N PHE A 410 22.30 2.72 -11.63
CA PHE A 410 22.90 3.93 -11.11
C PHE A 410 23.21 3.87 -9.59
N ARG A 411 22.71 2.84 -8.91
CA ARG A 411 22.87 2.69 -7.45
C ARG A 411 24.03 1.79 -7.03
N LEU A 412 24.43 0.87 -7.89
CA LEU A 412 25.42 -0.13 -7.56
C LEU A 412 26.76 0.25 -8.20
N THR A 413 27.84 0.19 -7.42
CA THR A 413 29.20 0.25 -7.97
C THR A 413 29.46 -1.03 -8.79
N LYS A 414 30.44 -0.98 -9.74
CA LYS A 414 30.83 -2.16 -10.53
C LYS A 414 31.25 -3.38 -9.67
N ALA A 415 31.57 -3.16 -8.40
CA ALA A 415 31.93 -4.21 -7.45
C ALA A 415 30.71 -4.84 -6.74
N SER A 416 29.53 -4.24 -6.86
CA SER A 416 28.29 -4.68 -6.18
C SER A 416 27.21 -5.14 -7.18
N ALA A 417 27.45 -5.02 -8.46
CA ALA A 417 26.60 -5.50 -9.55
C ALA A 417 27.13 -6.82 -10.06
#